data_102095862cdb83917411a705386ae2da
#
_entry.id   102095862cdb83917411a705386ae2da
#
_cell.length_a   1.000
_cell.length_b   1.000
_cell.length_c   1.000
_cell.angle_alpha   90.00
_cell.angle_beta   90.00
_cell.angle_gamma   90.00
#
_symmetry.space_group_name_H-M   'P 1'
#
loop_
_entity.id
_entity.type
_entity.pdbx_description
1 polymer ?
#
loop_
_entity_poly.entity_id
_entity_poly.type
_entity_poly.pdbx_seq_one_letter_code
_entity_poly.pdbx_strand_id
1 'polypeptide(L)'
;LIFGDKSTTDLYAGDPGVQVHGPGFSKILIGDDEIENWPDYIDVMASSISDNGGRSCVNASAVIVPKYSKEIADALGKRLGPLKPLPVDDPDAVLSGFANPKMGEWIDAALDADLEGCGASDATAPYRDGSRLVKAEGGTYLRPTIAHCESIDHPLANREFLCPYASVVEVPQAEMLSSIGPTLVVTAITQDEDFKRDLLRASNVERLNIGPLSTMKISWDQPHEGNMFEFLYKRRSIGVAA
;
A
#
# COMPACT_ATOMS: atom_id res chain seq x y z
N LEU A 1 2.48 -18.83 -12.18
CA LEU A 1 2.27 -17.60 -11.44
C LEU A 1 3.28 -16.56 -11.90
N ILE A 2 2.83 -15.33 -12.14
CA ILE A 2 3.68 -14.17 -12.49
C ILE A 2 3.42 -13.08 -11.46
N PHE A 3 4.49 -12.56 -10.86
CA PHE A 3 4.46 -11.42 -9.95
C PHE A 3 5.19 -10.26 -10.60
N GLY A 4 4.65 -9.07 -10.55
CA GLY A 4 5.30 -7.91 -11.12
C GLY A 4 4.46 -6.64 -11.06
N ASP A 5 5.05 -5.57 -11.57
CA ASP A 5 4.35 -4.31 -11.79
C ASP A 5 3.35 -4.41 -12.96
N LYS A 6 2.61 -3.33 -13.21
CA LYS A 6 1.63 -3.29 -14.30
C LYS A 6 2.26 -3.61 -15.67
N SER A 7 3.50 -3.18 -15.94
CA SER A 7 4.17 -3.43 -17.22
C SER A 7 4.46 -4.91 -17.45
N THR A 8 4.74 -5.64 -16.38
CA THR A 8 4.95 -7.10 -16.40
C THR A 8 3.61 -7.83 -16.50
N THR A 9 2.62 -7.45 -15.73
CA THR A 9 1.34 -8.16 -15.62
C THR A 9 0.48 -7.98 -16.86
N ASP A 10 0.50 -6.82 -17.50
CA ASP A 10 -0.26 -6.55 -18.74
C ASP A 10 0.14 -7.48 -19.89
N LEU A 11 1.38 -7.98 -19.92
CA LEU A 11 1.84 -8.94 -20.95
C LEU A 11 1.10 -10.28 -20.89
N TYR A 12 0.57 -10.64 -19.75
CA TYR A 12 -0.11 -11.91 -19.50
C TYR A 12 -1.61 -11.75 -19.21
N ALA A 13 -2.12 -10.51 -19.33
CA ALA A 13 -3.52 -10.22 -19.08
C ALA A 13 -4.41 -11.03 -20.04
N GLY A 14 -5.33 -11.83 -19.47
CA GLY A 14 -6.24 -12.68 -20.24
C GLY A 14 -5.68 -14.03 -20.67
N ASP A 15 -4.43 -14.39 -20.37
CA ASP A 15 -3.93 -15.75 -20.58
C ASP A 15 -4.48 -16.69 -19.49
N PRO A 16 -5.37 -17.66 -19.83
CA PRO A 16 -5.94 -18.57 -18.85
C PRO A 16 -4.93 -19.57 -18.28
N GLY A 17 -3.73 -19.66 -18.82
CA GLY A 17 -2.62 -20.48 -18.32
C GLY A 17 -1.75 -19.76 -17.29
N VAL A 18 -1.94 -18.45 -17.13
CA VAL A 18 -1.12 -17.61 -16.25
C VAL A 18 -1.99 -16.96 -15.16
N GLN A 19 -1.64 -17.20 -13.91
CA GLN A 19 -2.16 -16.41 -12.80
C GLN A 19 -1.23 -15.22 -12.58
N VAL A 20 -1.78 -14.03 -12.68
CA VAL A 20 -1.05 -12.77 -12.64
C VAL A 20 -1.29 -12.09 -11.29
N HIS A 21 -0.20 -11.69 -10.64
CA HIS A 21 -0.19 -10.96 -9.39
C HIS A 21 0.52 -9.62 -9.59
N GLY A 22 -0.27 -8.56 -9.65
CA GLY A 22 0.18 -7.20 -9.93
C GLY A 22 0.36 -6.35 -8.68
N PRO A 23 0.39 -5.01 -8.88
CA PRO A 23 0.34 -4.06 -7.78
C PRO A 23 -0.93 -4.28 -6.95
N GLY A 24 -0.78 -4.21 -5.62
CA GLY A 24 -1.89 -4.46 -4.70
C GLY A 24 -2.75 -3.24 -4.44
N PHE A 25 -2.16 -2.06 -4.52
CA PHE A 25 -2.83 -0.79 -4.13
C PHE A 25 -3.54 -0.89 -2.78
N SER A 26 -2.94 -1.63 -1.83
CA SER A 26 -3.52 -1.88 -0.52
C SER A 26 -3.69 -0.59 0.27
N LYS A 27 -4.75 -0.50 1.09
CA LYS A 27 -5.18 0.76 1.69
C LYS A 27 -5.65 0.59 3.13
N ILE A 28 -5.57 1.69 3.88
CA ILE A 28 -6.22 1.84 5.17
C ILE A 28 -7.33 2.88 5.02
N LEU A 29 -8.52 2.54 5.47
CA LEU A 29 -9.68 3.43 5.56
C LEU A 29 -10.01 3.64 7.03
N ILE A 30 -10.24 4.88 7.45
CA ILE A 30 -10.76 5.19 8.80
C ILE A 30 -12.17 5.75 8.63
N GLY A 31 -13.14 5.16 9.31
CA GLY A 31 -14.52 5.59 9.26
C GLY A 31 -14.78 6.88 10.04
N ASP A 32 -15.94 7.52 9.78
CA ASP A 32 -16.38 8.73 10.47
C ASP A 32 -16.47 8.56 11.98
N ASP A 33 -16.81 7.34 12.42
CA ASP A 33 -16.98 6.96 13.81
C ASP A 33 -15.68 6.80 14.59
N GLU A 34 -14.59 6.48 13.89
CA GLU A 34 -13.27 6.21 14.49
C GLU A 34 -12.23 7.29 14.20
N ILE A 35 -12.54 8.26 13.36
CA ILE A 35 -11.53 9.23 12.92
C ILE A 35 -10.99 10.11 14.05
N GLU A 36 -11.74 10.39 15.09
CA GLU A 36 -11.24 11.17 16.24
C GLU A 36 -10.17 10.41 17.05
N ASN A 37 -10.14 9.08 16.90
CA ASN A 37 -9.19 8.20 17.57
C ASN A 37 -7.95 7.91 16.69
N TRP A 38 -7.77 8.62 15.58
CA TRP A 38 -6.68 8.38 14.65
C TRP A 38 -5.26 8.33 15.29
N PRO A 39 -4.96 9.07 16.39
CA PRO A 39 -3.63 8.99 17.02
C PRO A 39 -3.29 7.59 17.53
N ASP A 40 -4.28 6.80 17.93
CA ASP A 40 -4.09 5.43 18.44
C ASP A 40 -3.76 4.45 17.30
N TYR A 41 -3.97 4.84 16.05
CA TYR A 41 -3.77 3.98 14.87
C TYR A 41 -2.47 4.26 14.12
N ILE A 42 -1.65 5.23 14.56
CA ILE A 42 -0.40 5.61 13.88
C ILE A 42 0.56 4.43 13.73
N ASP A 43 0.74 3.61 14.75
CA ASP A 43 1.64 2.46 14.67
C ASP A 43 1.14 1.38 13.71
N VAL A 44 -0.18 1.13 13.65
CA VAL A 44 -0.79 0.22 12.67
C VAL A 44 -0.61 0.75 11.25
N MET A 45 -0.81 2.03 11.02
CA MET A 45 -0.59 2.66 9.72
C MET A 45 0.89 2.60 9.34
N ALA A 46 1.78 2.97 10.25
CA ALA A 46 3.22 2.97 10.00
C ALA A 46 3.76 1.57 9.67
N SER A 47 3.36 0.54 10.45
CA SER A 47 3.76 -0.84 10.17
C SER A 47 3.18 -1.35 8.84
N SER A 48 1.93 -1.03 8.53
CA SER A 48 1.31 -1.39 7.24
C SER A 48 2.06 -0.80 6.05
N ILE A 49 2.68 0.39 6.19
CA ILE A 49 3.42 1.06 5.14
C ILE A 49 4.87 0.55 5.05
N SER A 50 5.54 0.35 6.19
CA SER A 50 6.99 0.20 6.22
C SER A 50 7.51 -1.22 6.47
N ASP A 51 6.71 -2.12 7.05
CA ASP A 51 7.15 -3.48 7.28
C ASP A 51 7.56 -4.16 5.97
N ASN A 52 8.51 -5.08 6.04
CA ASN A 52 9.12 -5.71 4.87
C ASN A 52 9.73 -4.69 3.87
N GLY A 53 10.16 -3.53 4.36
CA GLY A 53 10.73 -2.46 3.53
C GLY A 53 9.74 -1.82 2.56
N GLY A 54 8.42 -1.94 2.80
CA GLY A 54 7.39 -1.42 1.92
C GLY A 54 7.35 -2.11 0.55
N ARG A 55 7.78 -3.38 0.46
CA ARG A 55 7.98 -4.09 -0.82
C ARG A 55 6.98 -5.18 -1.12
N SER A 56 5.94 -5.29 -0.33
CA SER A 56 4.88 -6.26 -0.56
C SER A 56 3.65 -5.58 -1.18
N CYS A 57 2.95 -6.27 -2.07
CA CYS A 57 1.65 -5.85 -2.61
C CYS A 57 0.59 -5.64 -1.52
N VAL A 58 0.81 -6.19 -0.32
CA VAL A 58 -0.06 -5.99 0.85
C VAL A 58 0.35 -4.79 1.72
N ASN A 59 1.50 -4.12 1.45
CA ASN A 59 1.80 -2.87 2.14
C ASN A 59 0.78 -1.79 1.76
N ALA A 60 0.37 -1.00 2.74
CA ALA A 60 -0.54 0.10 2.47
C ALA A 60 0.15 1.19 1.66
N SER A 61 -0.41 1.51 0.49
CA SER A 61 0.03 2.58 -0.40
C SER A 61 -0.80 3.86 -0.25
N ALA A 62 -1.92 3.80 0.46
CA ALA A 62 -2.73 4.96 0.80
C ALA A 62 -3.45 4.80 2.15
N VAL A 63 -3.62 5.92 2.83
CA VAL A 63 -4.47 6.10 4.00
C VAL A 63 -5.55 7.09 3.62
N ILE A 64 -6.81 6.66 3.65
CA ILE A 64 -7.96 7.45 3.24
C ILE A 64 -8.82 7.72 4.45
N VAL A 65 -9.10 8.98 4.70
CA VAL A 65 -9.75 9.46 5.91
C VAL A 65 -10.81 10.52 5.60
N PRO A 66 -11.87 10.68 6.40
CA PRO A 66 -12.89 11.69 6.15
C PRO A 66 -12.45 13.11 6.57
N LYS A 67 -11.41 13.22 7.43
CA LYS A 67 -10.82 14.47 7.91
C LYS A 67 -9.45 14.22 8.55
N TYR A 68 -8.71 15.27 8.86
CA TYR A 68 -7.38 15.24 9.50
C TYR A 68 -6.26 14.63 8.63
N SER A 69 -6.40 14.63 7.32
CA SER A 69 -5.37 14.04 6.44
C SER A 69 -4.00 14.68 6.63
N LYS A 70 -3.97 15.99 6.86
CA LYS A 70 -2.73 16.72 7.08
C LYS A 70 -2.06 16.35 8.39
N GLU A 71 -2.84 16.28 9.49
CA GLU A 71 -2.35 15.92 10.81
C GLU A 71 -1.86 14.46 10.84
N ILE A 72 -2.59 13.57 10.19
CA ILE A 72 -2.21 12.15 10.07
C ILE A 72 -0.94 12.01 9.22
N ALA A 73 -0.85 12.73 8.09
CA ALA A 73 0.34 12.73 7.25
C ALA A 73 1.57 13.24 8.02
N ASP A 74 1.43 14.32 8.80
CA ASP A 74 2.50 14.86 9.63
C ASP A 74 2.94 13.86 10.71
N ALA A 75 2.00 13.23 11.40
CA ALA A 75 2.28 12.22 12.42
C ALA A 75 2.99 10.98 11.83
N LEU A 76 2.55 10.50 10.66
CA LEU A 76 3.23 9.43 9.92
C LEU A 76 4.60 9.89 9.43
N GLY A 77 4.72 11.12 8.96
CA GLY A 77 5.97 11.76 8.58
C GLY A 77 6.97 11.77 9.74
N LYS A 78 6.53 12.18 10.92
CA LYS A 78 7.33 12.17 12.15
C LYS A 78 7.76 10.75 12.56
N ARG A 79 6.86 9.76 12.40
CA ARG A 79 7.12 8.36 12.77
C ARG A 79 8.08 7.67 11.81
N LEU A 80 7.95 7.91 10.49
CA LEU A 80 8.67 7.19 9.45
C LEU A 80 9.86 7.97 8.88
N GLY A 81 9.83 9.30 8.86
CA GLY A 81 10.87 10.15 8.29
C GLY A 81 12.29 9.91 8.86
N PRO A 82 12.45 9.62 10.17
CA PRO A 82 13.78 9.33 10.74
C PRO A 82 14.39 8.00 10.29
N LEU A 83 13.60 7.08 9.70
CA LEU A 83 14.12 5.79 9.26
C LEU A 83 15.22 5.96 8.22
N LYS A 84 16.31 5.22 8.41
CA LYS A 84 17.51 5.24 7.56
C LYS A 84 18.00 3.81 7.31
N PRO A 85 18.80 3.60 6.26
CA PRO A 85 19.43 2.30 6.05
C PRO A 85 20.29 1.91 7.26
N LEU A 86 20.13 0.67 7.69
CA LEU A 86 20.94 0.02 8.72
C LEU A 86 21.63 -1.22 8.10
N PRO A 87 22.68 -1.77 8.74
CA PRO A 87 23.27 -3.03 8.34
C PRO A 87 22.20 -4.14 8.22
N VAL A 88 22.40 -5.09 7.31
CA VAL A 88 21.40 -6.14 7.01
C VAL A 88 21.13 -7.08 8.18
N ASP A 89 22.09 -7.21 9.08
CA ASP A 89 22.03 -8.02 10.31
C ASP A 89 21.54 -7.22 11.53
N ASP A 90 21.25 -5.94 11.36
CA ASP A 90 20.68 -5.11 12.41
C ASP A 90 19.19 -5.49 12.61
N PRO A 91 18.76 -5.87 13.82
CA PRO A 91 17.37 -6.26 14.09
C PRO A 91 16.35 -5.11 13.87
N ASP A 92 16.83 -3.86 13.89
CA ASP A 92 16.01 -2.67 13.66
C ASP A 92 16.01 -2.23 12.18
N ALA A 93 16.65 -3.01 11.27
CA ALA A 93 16.69 -2.71 9.85
C ALA A 93 15.29 -2.88 9.22
N VAL A 94 14.66 -1.77 8.88
CA VAL A 94 13.34 -1.73 8.20
C VAL A 94 13.50 -1.60 6.69
N LEU A 95 14.46 -0.76 6.24
CA LEU A 95 14.58 -0.44 4.83
C LEU A 95 15.34 -1.54 4.05
N SER A 96 14.85 -1.84 2.85
CA SER A 96 15.48 -2.80 1.95
C SER A 96 16.20 -2.10 0.79
N GLY A 97 17.43 -2.50 0.51
CA GLY A 97 18.22 -1.99 -0.63
C GLY A 97 17.65 -2.46 -1.98
N PHE A 98 17.77 -1.64 -3.01
CA PHE A 98 17.41 -2.03 -4.38
C PHE A 98 18.55 -2.82 -5.01
N ALA A 99 18.26 -4.03 -5.49
CA ALA A 99 19.21 -4.83 -6.27
C ALA A 99 19.61 -4.12 -7.58
N ASN A 100 18.68 -3.38 -8.19
CA ASN A 100 18.94 -2.49 -9.31
C ASN A 100 18.86 -1.03 -8.84
N PRO A 101 19.98 -0.32 -8.70
CA PRO A 101 19.96 1.07 -8.26
C PRO A 101 19.10 2.01 -9.11
N LYS A 102 18.99 1.73 -10.42
CA LYS A 102 18.17 2.53 -11.34
C LYS A 102 16.69 2.53 -10.98
N MET A 103 16.21 1.46 -10.32
CA MET A 103 14.81 1.42 -9.85
C MET A 103 14.59 2.46 -8.73
N GLY A 104 15.51 2.56 -7.77
CA GLY A 104 15.44 3.58 -6.72
C GLY A 104 15.52 4.99 -7.31
N GLU A 105 16.44 5.22 -8.24
CA GLU A 105 16.62 6.51 -8.93
C GLU A 105 15.35 6.89 -9.73
N TRP A 106 14.72 5.92 -10.39
CA TRP A 106 13.47 6.15 -11.14
C TRP A 106 12.31 6.50 -10.20
N ILE A 107 12.15 5.78 -9.09
CA ILE A 107 11.08 6.07 -8.12
C ILE A 107 11.28 7.45 -7.51
N ASP A 108 12.52 7.80 -7.14
CA ASP A 108 12.86 9.10 -6.57
C ASP A 108 12.50 10.24 -7.53
N ALA A 109 12.89 10.12 -8.80
CA ALA A 109 12.57 11.11 -9.84
C ALA A 109 11.06 11.19 -10.11
N ALA A 110 10.33 10.06 -10.09
CA ALA A 110 8.88 10.04 -10.27
C ALA A 110 8.14 10.72 -9.11
N LEU A 111 8.62 10.51 -7.87
CA LEU A 111 8.09 11.20 -6.70
C LEU A 111 8.33 12.71 -6.76
N ASP A 112 9.53 13.14 -7.16
CA ASP A 112 9.85 14.56 -7.29
C ASP A 112 8.98 15.22 -8.36
N ALA A 113 8.83 14.59 -9.53
CA ALA A 113 8.01 15.12 -10.61
C ALA A 113 6.54 15.31 -10.21
N ASP A 114 5.97 14.35 -9.46
CA ASP A 114 4.58 14.43 -9.00
C ASP A 114 4.42 15.39 -7.78
N LEU A 115 5.49 15.62 -6.99
CA LEU A 115 5.50 16.56 -5.86
C LEU A 115 5.78 18.02 -6.28
N GLU A 116 6.44 18.27 -7.43
CA GLU A 116 6.67 19.63 -7.96
C GLU A 116 5.38 20.32 -8.39
N GLY A 117 4.29 19.57 -8.58
CA GLY A 117 2.96 20.09 -8.88
C GLY A 117 2.27 20.73 -7.67
N CYS A 118 1.06 21.26 -7.91
CA CYS A 118 0.17 21.69 -6.83
C CYS A 118 -0.64 20.51 -6.31
N GLY A 119 -1.01 20.53 -5.02
CA GLY A 119 -1.98 19.59 -4.43
C GLY A 119 -1.36 18.37 -3.74
N ALA A 120 -0.04 18.29 -3.65
CA ALA A 120 0.63 17.31 -2.79
C ALA A 120 1.88 17.85 -2.11
N SER A 121 2.25 17.27 -0.98
CA SER A 121 3.47 17.60 -0.22
C SER A 121 4.07 16.38 0.46
N ASP A 122 5.40 16.34 0.56
CA ASP A 122 6.13 15.29 1.29
C ASP A 122 6.15 15.60 2.79
N ALA A 123 5.27 14.94 3.55
CA ALA A 123 5.17 15.10 5.00
C ALA A 123 6.38 14.50 5.76
N THR A 124 7.17 13.64 5.12
CA THR A 124 8.40 13.10 5.74
C THR A 124 9.58 14.03 5.61
N ALA A 125 9.59 14.97 4.66
CA ALA A 125 10.72 15.86 4.38
C ALA A 125 11.22 16.64 5.61
N PRO A 126 10.35 17.21 6.48
CA PRO A 126 10.78 17.91 7.69
C PRO A 126 11.48 17.03 8.74
N TYR A 127 11.24 15.73 8.69
CA TYR A 127 11.72 14.74 9.67
C TYR A 127 12.84 13.86 9.14
N ARG A 128 13.18 14.03 7.87
CA ARG A 128 14.24 13.29 7.19
C ARG A 128 15.52 14.12 7.14
N ASP A 129 16.59 13.57 7.70
CA ASP A 129 17.92 14.17 7.60
C ASP A 129 18.54 13.84 6.23
N GLY A 130 18.55 14.80 5.32
CA GLY A 130 19.12 14.68 3.97
C GLY A 130 18.17 14.08 2.91
N SER A 131 18.76 13.51 1.87
CA SER A 131 18.06 13.01 0.68
C SER A 131 17.19 11.79 0.98
N ARG A 132 16.12 11.63 0.21
CA ARG A 132 15.29 10.42 0.19
C ARG A 132 16.05 9.25 -0.42
N LEU A 133 16.73 9.47 -1.54
CA LEU A 133 17.60 8.47 -2.17
C LEU A 133 18.96 8.46 -1.48
N VAL A 134 19.36 7.30 -0.95
CA VAL A 134 20.61 7.12 -0.19
C VAL A 134 21.38 5.92 -0.72
N LYS A 135 22.71 6.10 -0.87
CA LYS A 135 23.66 5.01 -1.10
C LYS A 135 24.32 4.67 0.22
N ALA A 136 24.20 3.42 0.65
CA ALA A 136 24.78 2.90 1.87
C ALA A 136 25.38 1.50 1.62
N GLU A 137 26.02 0.92 2.65
CA GLU A 137 26.44 -0.46 2.59
C GLU A 137 25.23 -1.37 2.28
N GLY A 138 25.37 -2.25 1.30
CA GLY A 138 24.28 -3.11 0.83
C GLY A 138 23.46 -2.56 -0.33
N GLY A 139 23.68 -1.32 -0.80
CA GLY A 139 23.08 -0.82 -2.04
C GLY A 139 22.49 0.58 -1.99
N THR A 140 21.52 0.79 -2.88
CA THR A 140 20.74 2.03 -2.97
C THR A 140 19.41 1.84 -2.25
N TYR A 141 19.02 2.79 -1.43
CA TYR A 141 17.82 2.76 -0.61
C TYR A 141 16.95 3.99 -0.88
N LEU A 142 15.65 3.82 -0.75
CA LEU A 142 14.70 4.92 -0.62
C LEU A 142 14.19 4.99 0.82
N ARG A 143 14.36 6.15 1.43
CA ARG A 143 13.78 6.46 2.73
C ARG A 143 12.28 6.72 2.59
N PRO A 144 11.48 6.52 3.64
CA PRO A 144 10.04 6.65 3.57
C PRO A 144 9.58 8.00 3.00
N THR A 145 8.45 7.95 2.28
CA THR A 145 7.77 9.13 1.78
C THR A 145 6.29 9.01 2.08
N ILE A 146 5.78 9.95 2.86
CA ILE A 146 4.34 10.12 3.10
C ILE A 146 3.89 11.36 2.32
N ALA A 147 3.09 11.15 1.30
CA ALA A 147 2.55 12.21 0.46
C ALA A 147 1.18 12.65 1.00
N HIS A 148 1.07 13.84 1.58
CA HIS A 148 -0.22 14.46 1.82
C HIS A 148 -0.78 14.94 0.49
N CYS A 149 -1.94 14.45 0.08
CA CYS A 149 -2.63 14.83 -1.14
C CYS A 149 -3.92 15.60 -0.82
N GLU A 150 -4.15 16.74 -1.48
CA GLU A 150 -5.35 17.57 -1.31
C GLU A 150 -6.59 16.97 -2.01
N SER A 151 -6.38 16.05 -2.95
CA SER A 151 -7.44 15.36 -3.70
C SER A 151 -7.07 13.92 -4.00
N ILE A 152 -8.09 13.07 -4.02
CA ILE A 152 -7.96 11.66 -4.45
C ILE A 152 -7.57 11.54 -5.94
N ASP A 153 -7.82 12.56 -6.73
CA ASP A 153 -7.48 12.63 -8.16
C ASP A 153 -6.00 12.98 -8.39
N HIS A 154 -5.26 13.36 -7.34
CA HIS A 154 -3.84 13.62 -7.47
C HIS A 154 -3.08 12.36 -7.88
N PRO A 155 -2.10 12.40 -8.82
CA PRO A 155 -1.35 11.21 -9.26
C PRO A 155 -0.76 10.38 -8.12
N LEU A 156 -0.27 11.02 -7.05
CA LEU A 156 0.27 10.33 -5.88
C LEU A 156 -0.81 9.67 -5.00
N ALA A 157 -2.08 10.08 -5.06
CA ALA A 157 -3.11 9.57 -4.15
C ALA A 157 -3.39 8.07 -4.34
N ASN A 158 -3.24 7.56 -5.57
CA ASN A 158 -3.45 6.16 -5.94
C ASN A 158 -2.20 5.53 -6.59
N ARG A 159 -1.01 5.89 -6.11
CA ARG A 159 0.27 5.33 -6.55
C ARG A 159 0.72 4.21 -5.60
N GLU A 160 1.42 3.23 -6.14
CA GLU A 160 2.16 2.24 -5.36
C GLU A 160 3.60 2.22 -5.83
N PHE A 161 4.53 2.19 -4.88
CA PHE A 161 5.96 2.04 -5.13
C PHE A 161 6.52 0.91 -4.25
N LEU A 162 7.56 0.24 -4.74
CA LEU A 162 8.24 -0.82 -4.01
C LEU A 162 9.26 -0.26 -2.99
N CYS A 163 8.77 0.61 -2.11
CA CYS A 163 9.48 1.22 -0.98
C CYS A 163 8.44 1.70 0.04
N PRO A 164 8.83 2.10 1.26
CA PRO A 164 7.89 2.66 2.22
C PRO A 164 7.29 3.98 1.71
N TYR A 165 6.18 3.88 1.02
CA TYR A 165 5.44 4.99 0.44
C TYR A 165 3.97 4.84 0.76
N ALA A 166 3.32 5.93 1.16
CA ALA A 166 1.87 6.03 1.17
C ALA A 166 1.41 7.46 0.94
N SER A 167 0.26 7.61 0.29
CA SER A 167 -0.49 8.86 0.30
C SER A 167 -1.39 8.94 1.52
N VAL A 168 -1.71 10.15 1.96
CA VAL A 168 -2.78 10.43 2.93
C VAL A 168 -3.70 11.46 2.30
N VAL A 169 -4.99 11.14 2.20
CA VAL A 169 -5.96 11.96 1.48
C VAL A 169 -7.32 11.95 2.15
N GLU A 170 -8.03 13.08 2.08
CA GLU A 170 -9.41 13.18 2.55
C GLU A 170 -10.40 12.75 1.46
N VAL A 171 -11.31 11.85 1.86
CA VAL A 171 -12.45 11.43 1.05
C VAL A 171 -13.63 11.20 2.00
N PRO A 172 -14.82 11.76 1.74
CA PRO A 172 -16.01 11.47 2.54
C PRO A 172 -16.26 9.95 2.63
N GLN A 173 -16.64 9.44 3.78
CA GLN A 173 -16.84 7.99 3.98
C GLN A 173 -17.71 7.36 2.90
N ALA A 174 -18.81 8.04 2.51
CA ALA A 174 -19.73 7.55 1.50
C ALA A 174 -19.10 7.39 0.09
N GLU A 175 -17.97 8.05 -0.17
CA GLU A 175 -17.26 8.02 -1.46
C GLU A 175 -16.01 7.13 -1.43
N MET A 176 -15.54 6.71 -0.26
CA MET A 176 -14.28 5.96 -0.12
C MET A 176 -14.24 4.73 -1.03
N LEU A 177 -15.25 3.87 -0.97
CA LEU A 177 -15.26 2.60 -1.72
C LEU A 177 -15.29 2.79 -3.24
N SER A 178 -15.92 3.83 -3.72
CA SER A 178 -15.94 4.16 -5.15
C SER A 178 -14.64 4.80 -5.63
N SER A 179 -13.88 5.41 -4.73
CA SER A 179 -12.64 6.14 -5.05
C SER A 179 -11.39 5.26 -5.05
N ILE A 180 -11.40 4.11 -4.35
CA ILE A 180 -10.18 3.32 -4.14
C ILE A 180 -9.78 2.43 -5.32
N GLY A 181 -10.69 2.18 -6.28
CA GLY A 181 -10.42 1.24 -7.38
C GLY A 181 -10.19 -0.20 -6.91
N PRO A 182 -9.70 -1.10 -7.78
CA PRO A 182 -9.30 -2.45 -7.40
C PRO A 182 -8.19 -2.42 -6.35
N THR A 183 -8.39 -3.15 -5.24
CA THR A 183 -7.52 -3.09 -4.07
C THR A 183 -7.35 -4.48 -3.48
N LEU A 184 -6.12 -4.92 -3.30
CA LEU A 184 -5.80 -6.25 -2.79
C LEU A 184 -6.17 -6.39 -1.31
N VAL A 185 -5.73 -5.46 -0.47
CA VAL A 185 -6.05 -5.47 0.96
C VAL A 185 -6.60 -4.12 1.38
N VAL A 186 -7.77 -4.14 2.01
CA VAL A 186 -8.31 -2.99 2.76
C VAL A 186 -8.29 -3.32 4.24
N THR A 187 -7.68 -2.45 5.04
CA THR A 187 -7.94 -2.39 6.48
C THR A 187 -8.89 -1.23 6.74
N ALA A 188 -10.10 -1.53 7.16
CA ALA A 188 -11.12 -0.55 7.52
C ALA A 188 -11.25 -0.45 9.04
N ILE A 189 -10.89 0.70 9.59
CA ILE A 189 -11.01 0.99 11.02
C ILE A 189 -12.34 1.70 11.23
N THR A 190 -13.35 0.93 11.64
CA THR A 190 -14.73 1.40 11.86
C THR A 190 -15.51 0.42 12.72
N GLN A 191 -16.49 0.92 13.45
CA GLN A 191 -17.55 0.16 14.13
C GLN A 191 -18.92 0.42 13.49
N ASP A 192 -19.02 1.33 12.53
CA ASP A 192 -20.26 1.63 11.79
C ASP A 192 -20.74 0.41 11.01
N GLU A 193 -21.90 -0.13 11.39
CA GLU A 193 -22.47 -1.34 10.79
C GLU A 193 -22.94 -1.14 9.34
N ASP A 194 -23.32 0.05 8.95
CA ASP A 194 -23.71 0.37 7.58
C ASP A 194 -22.46 0.41 6.70
N PHE A 195 -21.40 1.05 7.13
CA PHE A 195 -20.13 1.06 6.41
C PHE A 195 -19.51 -0.35 6.34
N LYS A 196 -19.53 -1.14 7.42
CA LYS A 196 -19.11 -2.55 7.40
C LYS A 196 -19.88 -3.36 6.36
N ARG A 197 -21.19 -3.14 6.23
CA ARG A 197 -22.03 -3.82 5.25
C ARG A 197 -21.64 -3.47 3.82
N ASP A 198 -21.33 -2.20 3.57
CA ASP A 198 -20.88 -1.74 2.26
C ASP A 198 -19.49 -2.29 1.92
N LEU A 199 -18.57 -2.32 2.87
CA LEU A 199 -17.26 -2.96 2.74
C LEU A 199 -17.38 -4.46 2.38
N LEU A 200 -18.27 -5.20 3.05
CA LEU A 200 -18.50 -6.63 2.77
C LEU A 200 -19.10 -6.88 1.39
N ARG A 201 -19.75 -5.90 0.78
CA ARG A 201 -20.33 -5.97 -0.57
C ARG A 201 -19.39 -5.43 -1.65
N ALA A 202 -18.31 -4.79 -1.28
CA ALA A 202 -17.37 -4.19 -2.21
C ALA A 202 -16.66 -5.26 -3.04
N SER A 203 -16.96 -5.30 -4.34
CA SER A 203 -16.36 -6.28 -5.28
C SER A 203 -14.97 -5.90 -5.77
N ASN A 204 -14.50 -4.73 -5.41
CA ASN A 204 -13.16 -4.21 -5.76
C ASN A 204 -12.13 -4.41 -4.65
N VAL A 205 -12.47 -5.15 -3.58
CA VAL A 205 -11.60 -5.48 -2.46
C VAL A 205 -11.44 -7.00 -2.37
N GLU A 206 -10.21 -7.49 -2.47
CA GLU A 206 -9.93 -8.93 -2.41
C GLU A 206 -9.87 -9.44 -0.97
N ARG A 207 -9.18 -8.72 -0.10
CA ARG A 207 -9.07 -9.02 1.33
C ARG A 207 -9.52 -7.83 2.16
N LEU A 208 -10.41 -8.09 3.11
CA LEU A 208 -10.92 -7.09 4.04
C LEU A 208 -10.50 -7.44 5.48
N ASN A 209 -9.82 -6.51 6.14
CA ASN A 209 -9.62 -6.49 7.58
C ASN A 209 -10.54 -5.43 8.19
N ILE A 210 -11.27 -5.76 9.26
CA ILE A 210 -12.10 -4.80 10.00
C ILE A 210 -11.48 -4.58 11.38
N GLY A 211 -11.27 -3.31 11.73
CA GLY A 211 -10.57 -2.88 12.94
C GLY A 211 -9.09 -2.56 12.71
N PRO A 212 -8.35 -2.16 13.76
CA PRO A 212 -6.97 -1.69 13.67
C PRO A 212 -5.98 -2.86 13.48
N LEU A 213 -6.02 -3.48 12.31
CA LEU A 213 -5.14 -4.56 11.90
C LEU A 213 -4.19 -4.08 10.80
N SER A 214 -2.90 -4.41 10.90
CA SER A 214 -1.96 -4.14 9.81
C SER A 214 -2.41 -4.85 8.53
N THR A 215 -2.27 -4.18 7.38
CA THR A 215 -2.50 -4.80 6.06
C THR A 215 -1.56 -5.98 5.80
N MET A 216 -0.43 -6.03 6.51
CA MET A 216 0.55 -7.13 6.48
C MET A 216 0.08 -8.38 7.26
N LYS A 217 -1.05 -8.31 7.96
CA LYS A 217 -1.61 -9.43 8.73
C LYS A 217 -2.18 -10.47 7.78
N ILE A 218 -1.39 -11.48 7.45
CA ILE A 218 -1.76 -12.59 6.56
C ILE A 218 -1.82 -13.89 7.38
N SER A 219 -2.77 -14.76 7.05
CA SER A 219 -2.81 -16.12 7.59
C SER A 219 -3.05 -17.14 6.47
N TRP A 220 -2.53 -18.36 6.65
CA TRP A 220 -2.59 -19.40 5.63
C TRP A 220 -4.01 -19.91 5.32
N ASP A 221 -4.90 -19.79 6.29
CA ASP A 221 -6.32 -20.15 6.18
C ASP A 221 -7.18 -19.05 5.53
N GLN A 222 -6.59 -17.87 5.30
CA GLN A 222 -7.26 -16.72 4.70
C GLN A 222 -6.36 -16.08 3.64
N PRO A 223 -6.18 -16.72 2.49
CA PRO A 223 -5.34 -16.21 1.41
C PRO A 223 -5.93 -14.91 0.85
N HIS A 224 -5.06 -13.96 0.50
CA HIS A 224 -5.47 -12.64 0.00
C HIS A 224 -5.62 -12.57 -1.52
N GLU A 225 -5.15 -13.57 -2.26
CA GLU A 225 -5.20 -13.62 -3.72
C GLU A 225 -5.90 -14.88 -4.26
N GLY A 226 -6.87 -15.39 -3.50
CA GLY A 226 -7.57 -16.62 -3.85
C GLY A 226 -6.76 -17.88 -3.51
N ASN A 227 -7.28 -19.01 -3.97
CA ASN A 227 -6.73 -20.31 -3.65
C ASN A 227 -5.91 -20.85 -4.84
N MET A 228 -4.62 -20.98 -4.67
CA MET A 228 -3.72 -21.56 -5.69
C MET A 228 -4.17 -22.94 -6.18
N PHE A 229 -4.80 -23.73 -5.32
CA PHE A 229 -5.33 -25.04 -5.69
C PHE A 229 -6.39 -24.94 -6.80
N GLU A 230 -7.28 -23.95 -6.75
CA GLU A 230 -8.31 -23.76 -7.79
C GLU A 230 -7.69 -23.41 -9.14
N PHE A 231 -6.59 -22.65 -9.13
CA PHE A 231 -5.85 -22.32 -10.34
C PHE A 231 -5.12 -23.54 -10.92
N LEU A 232 -4.36 -24.28 -10.09
CA LEU A 232 -3.55 -25.42 -10.53
C LEU A 232 -4.39 -26.59 -11.01
N TYR A 233 -5.52 -26.83 -10.37
CA TYR A 233 -6.44 -27.95 -10.68
C TYR A 233 -7.69 -27.47 -11.39
N LYS A 234 -7.52 -26.62 -12.41
CA LYS A 234 -8.64 -26.11 -13.22
C LYS A 234 -9.72 -27.17 -13.43
N ARG A 235 -10.96 -26.82 -13.16
CA ARG A 235 -12.11 -27.70 -13.32
C ARG A 235 -12.26 -28.11 -14.79
N ARG A 236 -11.72 -29.27 -15.13
CA ARG A 236 -11.87 -29.85 -16.46
C ARG A 236 -12.68 -31.14 -16.37
N SER A 237 -13.78 -31.21 -17.09
CA SER A 237 -14.47 -32.46 -17.31
C SER A 237 -13.77 -33.22 -18.45
N ILE A 238 -13.50 -34.51 -18.24
CA ILE A 238 -12.90 -35.40 -19.24
C ILE A 238 -13.87 -36.54 -19.51
N GLY A 239 -14.33 -36.63 -20.77
CA GLY A 239 -15.06 -37.79 -21.25
C GLY A 239 -14.16 -38.62 -22.16
N VAL A 240 -14.11 -39.94 -21.93
CA VAL A 240 -13.38 -40.89 -22.79
C VAL A 240 -14.39 -41.88 -23.34
N ALA A 241 -14.45 -42.01 -24.68
CA ALA A 241 -15.26 -43.07 -25.29
C ALA A 241 -14.65 -44.45 -24.97
N ALA A 242 -15.50 -45.41 -24.62
CA ALA A 242 -15.13 -46.81 -24.41
C ALA A 242 -14.88 -47.51 -25.73
#